data_c7f7697a94a7f46124166924557a1cc4
#
_entry.id   c7f7697a94a7f46124166924557a1cc4
#
_cell.length_a   1.000
_cell.length_b   1.000
_cell.length_c   1.000
_cell.angle_alpha   90.00
_cell.angle_beta   90.00
_cell.angle_gamma   90.00
#
_symmetry.space_group_name_H-M   'P 1'
#
loop_
_entity.id
_entity.type
_entity.pdbx_description
1 polymer ?
#
loop_
_entity_poly.entity_id
_entity_poly.type
_entity_poly.pdbx_seq_one_letter_code
_entity_poly.pdbx_strand_id
1 'polypeptide(L)'
;MPMIQTAPNVNLHVEDWGHGQTVVFLHGWPLSHQMFEYQINQLGNDFRCILIDRRGFGQSDKPWSGYDYDTLADDLEAVFEALNLEDITLVGFSMGGAEAIRYISRHGSRRIAKLVLLGAAAPKMLKTPDFEEGIDKEVFDEMIENAIQDRAAFMESFGKDFFGVNLLNTPLSSRLLDWFHGLAMKSSPRAFVNSILTFSQADLRADLAKIDVPTLIIHGTGDKTVPFELTAKAMHAGIVGSQLIAYEEAPHGFFYTEWPQLNRHLTEFITSSVAIEEKVLS
;
A
#
# COMPACT_ATOMS: atom_id res chain seq x y z
N MET A 1 -6.13 -22.38 -2.07
CA MET A 1 -6.18 -20.92 -2.21
C MET A 1 -6.20 -20.57 -3.68
N PRO A 2 -7.08 -19.73 -4.18
CA PRO A 2 -7.19 -19.56 -5.61
C PRO A 2 -6.00 -18.76 -6.16
N MET A 3 -5.46 -19.27 -7.26
CA MET A 3 -4.67 -18.47 -8.19
C MET A 3 -5.65 -17.89 -9.21
N ILE A 4 -5.75 -16.57 -9.30
CA ILE A 4 -6.66 -15.88 -10.21
C ILE A 4 -5.89 -15.37 -11.40
N GLN A 5 -6.28 -15.79 -12.60
CA GLN A 5 -5.66 -15.31 -13.83
C GLN A 5 -6.11 -13.87 -14.10
N THR A 6 -5.15 -12.93 -14.14
CA THR A 6 -5.40 -11.52 -14.39
C THR A 6 -4.92 -11.05 -15.77
N ALA A 7 -4.00 -11.80 -16.36
CA ALA A 7 -3.53 -11.58 -17.73
C ALA A 7 -3.08 -12.93 -18.35
N PRO A 8 -2.84 -13.00 -19.66
CA PRO A 8 -2.28 -14.21 -20.26
C PRO A 8 -0.98 -14.62 -19.56
N ASN A 9 -0.98 -15.84 -18.98
CA ASN A 9 0.14 -16.41 -18.21
C ASN A 9 0.54 -15.63 -16.95
N VAL A 10 -0.37 -14.86 -16.36
CA VAL A 10 -0.18 -14.19 -15.07
C VAL A 10 -1.33 -14.53 -14.16
N ASN A 11 -1.01 -15.21 -13.06
CA ASN A 11 -1.95 -15.56 -12.01
C ASN A 11 -1.51 -14.91 -10.70
N LEU A 12 -2.46 -14.31 -10.00
CA LEU A 12 -2.22 -13.73 -8.67
C LEU A 12 -2.71 -14.68 -7.59
N HIS A 13 -1.90 -14.79 -6.54
CA HIS A 13 -2.29 -15.49 -5.33
C HIS A 13 -3.20 -14.61 -4.48
N VAL A 14 -4.31 -15.17 -4.04
CA VAL A 14 -5.31 -14.49 -3.23
C VAL A 14 -5.67 -15.34 -2.02
N GLU A 15 -5.64 -14.75 -0.84
CA GLU A 15 -6.19 -15.32 0.38
C GLU A 15 -7.58 -14.73 0.62
N ASP A 16 -8.52 -15.56 1.06
CA ASP A 16 -9.92 -15.18 1.34
C ASP A 16 -10.30 -15.77 2.70
N TRP A 17 -10.32 -14.94 3.73
CA TRP A 17 -10.49 -15.34 5.11
C TRP A 17 -11.59 -14.55 5.81
N GLY A 18 -12.27 -15.20 6.77
CA GLY A 18 -13.32 -14.58 7.54
C GLY A 18 -14.65 -14.52 6.80
N HIS A 19 -15.51 -13.61 7.20
CA HIS A 19 -16.86 -13.43 6.65
C HIS A 19 -17.40 -12.03 6.96
N GLY A 20 -18.50 -11.63 6.33
CA GLY A 20 -19.10 -10.32 6.54
C GLY A 20 -18.70 -9.30 5.50
N GLN A 21 -18.57 -8.03 5.88
CA GLN A 21 -18.20 -6.94 4.99
C GLN A 21 -16.80 -7.18 4.39
N THR A 22 -16.66 -6.97 3.08
CA THR A 22 -15.41 -7.24 2.37
C THR A 22 -14.38 -6.15 2.58
N VAL A 23 -13.19 -6.55 3.00
CA VAL A 23 -11.99 -5.69 3.13
C VAL A 23 -10.89 -6.28 2.27
N VAL A 24 -10.38 -5.53 1.31
CA VAL A 24 -9.28 -5.96 0.43
C VAL A 24 -8.00 -5.26 0.86
N PHE A 25 -6.92 -6.02 1.02
CA PHE A 25 -5.62 -5.53 1.45
C PHE A 25 -4.58 -5.61 0.35
N LEU A 26 -3.95 -4.47 0.04
CA LEU A 26 -2.87 -4.32 -0.93
C LEU A 26 -1.56 -4.03 -0.20
N HIS A 27 -0.61 -4.95 -0.32
CA HIS A 27 0.67 -4.85 0.39
C HIS A 27 1.60 -3.78 -0.19
N GLY A 28 2.56 -3.32 0.64
CA GLY A 28 3.65 -2.43 0.22
C GLY A 28 4.79 -3.18 -0.47
N TRP A 29 5.65 -2.41 -1.17
CA TRP A 29 6.92 -2.92 -1.68
C TRP A 29 7.91 -3.11 -0.52
N PRO A 30 8.76 -4.14 -0.53
CA PRO A 30 8.75 -5.29 -1.43
C PRO A 30 8.13 -6.55 -0.78
N LEU A 31 7.11 -6.36 0.06
CA LEU A 31 6.51 -7.40 0.90
C LEU A 31 5.48 -8.26 0.12
N SER A 32 4.62 -8.95 0.85
CA SER A 32 3.52 -9.77 0.35
C SER A 32 2.31 -9.63 1.27
N HIS A 33 1.20 -10.29 0.95
CA HIS A 33 0.00 -10.34 1.80
C HIS A 33 0.30 -10.67 3.26
N GLN A 34 1.34 -11.48 3.53
CA GLN A 34 1.71 -11.94 4.87
C GLN A 34 2.09 -10.78 5.83
N MET A 35 2.42 -9.59 5.31
CA MET A 35 2.68 -8.43 6.17
C MET A 35 1.50 -8.05 7.06
N PHE A 36 0.29 -8.38 6.64
CA PHE A 36 -0.95 -8.02 7.34
C PHE A 36 -1.41 -9.05 8.39
N GLU A 37 -0.57 -10.04 8.77
CA GLU A 37 -1.01 -11.10 9.69
C GLU A 37 -1.56 -10.56 11.02
N TYR A 38 -1.03 -9.45 11.55
CA TYR A 38 -1.50 -8.81 12.78
C TYR A 38 -2.84 -8.10 12.61
N GLN A 39 -3.15 -7.63 11.40
CA GLN A 39 -4.46 -7.08 11.06
C GLN A 39 -5.47 -8.21 10.89
N ILE A 40 -5.13 -9.21 10.10
CA ILE A 40 -6.04 -10.31 9.73
C ILE A 40 -6.42 -11.18 10.93
N ASN A 41 -5.47 -11.44 11.84
CA ASN A 41 -5.72 -12.24 13.03
C ASN A 41 -6.83 -11.64 13.93
N GLN A 42 -7.05 -10.34 13.85
CA GLN A 42 -8.13 -9.67 14.57
C GLN A 42 -9.34 -9.38 13.68
N LEU A 43 -9.13 -8.73 12.53
CA LEU A 43 -10.21 -8.28 11.64
C LEU A 43 -10.96 -9.45 10.99
N GLY A 44 -10.30 -10.58 10.74
CA GLY A 44 -10.92 -11.78 10.14
C GLY A 44 -12.02 -12.44 10.99
N ASN A 45 -12.18 -12.03 12.26
CA ASN A 45 -13.30 -12.47 13.09
C ASN A 45 -14.62 -11.81 12.69
N ASP A 46 -14.56 -10.57 12.18
CA ASP A 46 -15.72 -9.72 11.92
C ASP A 46 -15.90 -9.35 10.44
N PHE A 47 -14.83 -9.48 9.64
CA PHE A 47 -14.79 -9.07 8.24
C PHE A 47 -14.29 -10.19 7.32
N ARG A 48 -14.77 -10.19 6.07
CA ARG A 48 -14.18 -10.99 5.00
C ARG A 48 -12.94 -10.27 4.47
N CYS A 49 -11.76 -10.80 4.77
CA CYS A 49 -10.47 -10.23 4.42
C CYS A 49 -9.92 -10.91 3.16
N ILE A 50 -9.78 -10.13 2.10
CA ILE A 50 -9.16 -10.56 0.83
C ILE A 50 -7.75 -9.97 0.78
N LEU A 51 -6.74 -10.81 0.66
CA LEU A 51 -5.35 -10.39 0.59
C LEU A 51 -4.76 -10.83 -0.73
N ILE A 52 -4.15 -9.91 -1.44
CA ILE A 52 -3.64 -10.13 -2.80
C ILE A 52 -2.12 -10.01 -2.78
N ASP A 53 -1.42 -11.02 -3.28
CA ASP A 53 -0.02 -10.87 -3.66
C ASP A 53 0.05 -10.23 -5.04
N ARG A 54 0.66 -9.05 -5.14
CA ARG A 54 0.89 -8.39 -6.41
C ARG A 54 1.78 -9.26 -7.31
N ARG A 55 1.60 -9.16 -8.65
CA ARG A 55 2.52 -9.80 -9.61
C ARG A 55 3.98 -9.54 -9.23
N GLY A 56 4.82 -10.54 -9.33
CA GLY A 56 6.24 -10.45 -8.98
C GLY A 56 6.58 -10.64 -7.50
N PHE A 57 5.58 -10.69 -6.61
CA PHE A 57 5.73 -10.77 -5.16
C PHE A 57 5.04 -12.02 -4.57
N GLY A 58 5.41 -12.36 -3.35
CA GLY A 58 4.81 -13.44 -2.60
C GLY A 58 4.71 -14.74 -3.39
N GLN A 59 3.50 -15.28 -3.50
CA GLN A 59 3.16 -16.53 -4.17
C GLN A 59 2.59 -16.31 -5.59
N SER A 60 2.42 -15.04 -6.03
CA SER A 60 1.97 -14.72 -7.38
C SER A 60 3.03 -15.02 -8.44
N ASP A 61 2.58 -15.15 -9.68
CA ASP A 61 3.47 -15.28 -10.84
C ASP A 61 4.41 -14.08 -10.98
N LYS A 62 5.59 -14.34 -11.54
CA LYS A 62 6.69 -13.38 -11.63
C LYS A 62 6.99 -13.05 -13.10
N PRO A 63 6.09 -12.33 -13.80
CA PRO A 63 6.27 -11.98 -15.19
C PRO A 63 7.49 -11.06 -15.37
N TRP A 64 7.99 -10.96 -16.61
CA TRP A 64 9.13 -10.12 -16.94
C TRP A 64 8.82 -8.61 -16.89
N SER A 65 7.56 -8.20 -17.10
CA SER A 65 7.11 -6.81 -17.23
C SER A 65 5.70 -6.61 -16.65
N GLY A 66 5.19 -5.36 -16.72
CA GLY A 66 3.86 -5.00 -16.26
C GLY A 66 3.84 -4.65 -14.78
N TYR A 67 4.81 -3.86 -14.34
CA TYR A 67 4.91 -3.43 -12.95
C TYR A 67 4.47 -1.96 -12.74
N ASP A 68 3.97 -1.31 -13.79
CA ASP A 68 3.37 0.02 -13.73
C ASP A 68 1.98 -0.02 -13.07
N TYR A 69 1.56 1.12 -12.51
CA TYR A 69 0.28 1.19 -11.79
C TYR A 69 -0.95 0.95 -12.66
N ASP A 70 -0.91 1.21 -13.96
CA ASP A 70 -2.04 0.91 -14.85
C ASP A 70 -2.26 -0.60 -14.95
N THR A 71 -1.17 -1.34 -15.17
CA THR A 71 -1.21 -2.80 -15.20
C THR A 71 -1.61 -3.40 -13.86
N LEU A 72 -1.13 -2.83 -12.73
CA LEU A 72 -1.50 -3.30 -11.39
C LEU A 72 -2.99 -3.04 -11.11
N ALA A 73 -3.53 -1.90 -11.53
CA ALA A 73 -4.95 -1.58 -11.40
C ALA A 73 -5.83 -2.52 -12.24
N ASP A 74 -5.38 -2.89 -13.45
CA ASP A 74 -6.06 -3.88 -14.30
C ASP A 74 -6.05 -5.28 -13.67
N ASP A 75 -4.98 -5.66 -12.98
CA ASP A 75 -4.91 -6.89 -12.20
C ASP A 75 -5.97 -6.91 -11.08
N LEU A 76 -6.10 -5.79 -10.36
CA LEU A 76 -7.10 -5.69 -9.29
C LEU A 76 -8.53 -5.83 -9.83
N GLU A 77 -8.86 -5.17 -10.96
CA GLU A 77 -10.19 -5.31 -11.57
C GLU A 77 -10.46 -6.77 -11.93
N ALA A 78 -9.49 -7.46 -12.53
CA ALA A 78 -9.65 -8.88 -12.87
C ALA A 78 -9.87 -9.77 -11.63
N VAL A 79 -9.18 -9.49 -10.50
CA VAL A 79 -9.42 -10.20 -9.23
C VAL A 79 -10.82 -9.89 -8.69
N PHE A 80 -11.22 -8.62 -8.69
CA PHE A 80 -12.53 -8.21 -8.17
C PHE A 80 -13.67 -8.80 -9.00
N GLU A 81 -13.52 -8.86 -10.32
CA GLU A 81 -14.48 -9.54 -11.21
C GLU A 81 -14.53 -11.05 -10.93
N ALA A 82 -13.38 -11.71 -10.89
CA ALA A 82 -13.32 -13.17 -10.69
C ALA A 82 -13.95 -13.63 -9.36
N LEU A 83 -13.84 -12.81 -8.30
CA LEU A 83 -14.42 -13.08 -6.99
C LEU A 83 -15.79 -12.42 -6.80
N ASN A 84 -16.31 -11.71 -7.80
CA ASN A 84 -17.56 -10.95 -7.75
C ASN A 84 -17.64 -10.06 -6.50
N LEU A 85 -16.56 -9.28 -6.26
CA LEU A 85 -16.48 -8.39 -5.10
C LEU A 85 -17.20 -7.07 -5.38
N GLU A 86 -18.02 -6.65 -4.42
CA GLU A 86 -18.75 -5.37 -4.40
C GLU A 86 -18.67 -4.82 -2.96
N ASP A 87 -19.00 -3.55 -2.77
CA ASP A 87 -18.99 -2.85 -1.48
C ASP A 87 -17.68 -3.00 -0.70
N ILE A 88 -16.57 -2.91 -1.42
CA ILE A 88 -15.23 -3.16 -0.90
C ILE A 88 -14.76 -1.99 -0.04
N THR A 89 -14.24 -2.26 1.16
CA THR A 89 -13.28 -1.36 1.80
C THR A 89 -11.88 -1.71 1.28
N LEU A 90 -11.31 -0.84 0.46
CA LEU A 90 -9.99 -1.05 -0.15
C LEU A 90 -8.90 -0.44 0.73
N VAL A 91 -8.01 -1.26 1.27
CA VAL A 91 -6.91 -0.87 2.17
C VAL A 91 -5.59 -1.03 1.45
N GLY A 92 -4.89 0.06 1.19
CA GLY A 92 -3.60 0.05 0.52
C GLY A 92 -2.48 0.60 1.41
N PHE A 93 -1.40 -0.18 1.59
CA PHE A 93 -0.21 0.25 2.31
C PHE A 93 0.89 0.66 1.34
N SER A 94 1.52 1.82 1.56
CA SER A 94 2.69 2.29 0.80
C SER A 94 2.44 2.29 -0.71
N MET A 95 3.18 1.52 -1.50
CA MET A 95 2.93 1.30 -2.93
C MET A 95 1.51 0.80 -3.20
N GLY A 96 0.93 -0.04 -2.31
CA GLY A 96 -0.44 -0.52 -2.43
C GLY A 96 -1.49 0.59 -2.28
N GLY A 97 -1.17 1.66 -1.54
CA GLY A 97 -2.03 2.85 -1.47
C GLY A 97 -2.06 3.63 -2.78
N ALA A 98 -0.92 3.81 -3.43
CA ALA A 98 -0.83 4.41 -4.75
C ALA A 98 -1.55 3.57 -5.82
N GLU A 99 -1.43 2.25 -5.74
CA GLU A 99 -2.17 1.29 -6.58
C GLU A 99 -3.69 1.43 -6.40
N ALA A 100 -4.18 1.55 -5.16
CA ALA A 100 -5.60 1.77 -4.87
C ALA A 100 -6.12 3.09 -5.45
N ILE A 101 -5.35 4.18 -5.34
CA ILE A 101 -5.68 5.47 -5.96
C ILE A 101 -5.78 5.31 -7.48
N ARG A 102 -4.80 4.64 -8.11
CA ARG A 102 -4.80 4.42 -9.56
C ARG A 102 -5.95 3.52 -9.99
N TYR A 103 -6.30 2.51 -9.21
CA TYR A 103 -7.45 1.66 -9.47
C TYR A 103 -8.75 2.48 -9.57
N ILE A 104 -9.05 3.32 -8.57
CA ILE A 104 -10.25 4.15 -8.59
C ILE A 104 -10.22 5.15 -9.76
N SER A 105 -9.07 5.78 -10.01
CA SER A 105 -8.93 6.72 -11.12
C SER A 105 -9.17 6.10 -12.50
N ARG A 106 -8.82 4.80 -12.67
CA ARG A 106 -8.86 4.09 -13.94
C ARG A 106 -10.17 3.33 -14.17
N HIS A 107 -10.66 2.64 -13.15
CA HIS A 107 -11.84 1.76 -13.23
C HIS A 107 -13.10 2.36 -12.56
N GLY A 108 -12.93 3.50 -11.87
CA GLY A 108 -14.02 4.11 -11.07
C GLY A 108 -14.18 3.44 -9.71
N SER A 109 -15.07 4.01 -8.91
CA SER A 109 -15.33 3.57 -7.53
C SER A 109 -16.53 2.62 -7.40
N ARG A 110 -17.15 2.18 -8.48
CA ARG A 110 -18.41 1.39 -8.44
C ARG A 110 -18.38 0.21 -7.46
N ARG A 111 -17.24 -0.47 -7.34
CA ARG A 111 -17.04 -1.62 -6.43
C ARG A 111 -16.56 -1.20 -5.03
N ILE A 112 -16.12 0.05 -4.88
CA ILE A 112 -15.43 0.52 -3.68
C ILE A 112 -16.40 1.33 -2.82
N ALA A 113 -16.69 0.84 -1.62
CA ALA A 113 -17.49 1.57 -0.64
C ALA A 113 -16.64 2.56 0.17
N LYS A 114 -15.38 2.21 0.46
CA LYS A 114 -14.44 3.01 1.27
C LYS A 114 -13.00 2.78 0.84
N LEU A 115 -12.17 3.80 1.02
CA LEU A 115 -10.73 3.74 0.76
C LEU A 115 -9.94 4.01 2.05
N VAL A 116 -8.93 3.19 2.32
CA VAL A 116 -7.97 3.42 3.42
C VAL A 116 -6.55 3.45 2.85
N LEU A 117 -5.84 4.54 3.11
CA LEU A 117 -4.48 4.78 2.66
C LEU A 117 -3.53 4.77 3.86
N LEU A 118 -2.72 3.73 3.96
CA LEU A 118 -1.77 3.52 5.05
C LEU A 118 -0.34 3.82 4.57
N GLY A 119 0.27 4.90 5.05
CA GLY A 119 1.63 5.28 4.65
C GLY A 119 1.81 5.31 3.12
N ALA A 120 0.78 5.72 2.37
CA ALA A 120 0.73 5.57 0.93
C ALA A 120 1.78 6.41 0.20
N ALA A 121 2.50 5.79 -0.76
CA ALA A 121 3.53 6.42 -1.57
C ALA A 121 2.90 7.21 -2.74
N ALA A 122 2.09 8.21 -2.39
CA ALA A 122 1.31 9.05 -3.30
C ALA A 122 1.17 10.48 -2.73
N PRO A 123 0.83 11.51 -3.54
CA PRO A 123 0.53 11.39 -4.97
C PRO A 123 1.77 11.41 -5.87
N LYS A 124 2.88 11.98 -5.42
CA LYS A 124 4.12 12.10 -6.18
C LYS A 124 5.30 12.12 -5.22
N MET A 125 6.38 11.42 -5.57
CA MET A 125 7.57 11.37 -4.73
C MET A 125 8.78 12.02 -5.40
N LEU A 126 8.98 11.81 -6.70
CA LEU A 126 10.14 12.33 -7.41
C LEU A 126 10.09 13.86 -7.55
N LYS A 127 11.19 14.50 -7.20
CA LYS A 127 11.43 15.92 -7.47
C LYS A 127 11.48 16.20 -8.98
N THR A 128 10.74 17.22 -9.38
CA THR A 128 10.67 17.68 -10.77
C THR A 128 10.57 19.22 -10.77
N PRO A 129 10.77 19.92 -11.90
CA PRO A 129 10.67 21.37 -11.94
C PRO A 129 9.33 21.96 -11.46
N ASP A 130 8.25 21.16 -11.54
CA ASP A 130 6.90 21.52 -11.04
C ASP A 130 6.60 20.91 -9.65
N PHE A 131 7.59 20.31 -8.99
CA PHE A 131 7.48 19.66 -7.67
C PHE A 131 8.85 19.66 -6.98
N GLU A 132 9.31 20.85 -6.56
CA GLU A 132 10.67 21.07 -6.04
C GLU A 132 10.90 20.43 -4.65
N GLU A 133 9.84 20.24 -3.86
CA GLU A 133 9.88 19.60 -2.55
C GLU A 133 10.03 18.06 -2.60
N GLY A 134 9.97 17.48 -3.79
CA GLY A 134 10.09 16.03 -3.99
C GLY A 134 11.48 15.48 -3.62
N ILE A 135 11.57 14.16 -3.58
CA ILE A 135 12.80 13.43 -3.31
C ILE A 135 13.70 13.46 -4.54
N ASP A 136 14.98 13.79 -4.36
CA ASP A 136 15.95 13.85 -5.44
C ASP A 136 16.10 12.47 -6.13
N LYS A 137 16.27 12.49 -7.45
CA LYS A 137 16.36 11.27 -8.28
C LYS A 137 17.47 10.32 -7.83
N GLU A 138 18.58 10.90 -7.37
CA GLU A 138 19.77 10.20 -6.92
C GLU A 138 19.47 9.22 -5.78
N VAL A 139 18.51 9.52 -4.91
CA VAL A 139 18.07 8.63 -3.83
C VAL A 139 17.48 7.34 -4.40
N PHE A 140 16.63 7.44 -5.41
CA PHE A 140 16.02 6.27 -6.06
C PHE A 140 17.02 5.50 -6.92
N ASP A 141 17.93 6.20 -7.59
CA ASP A 141 19.02 5.57 -8.36
C ASP A 141 19.93 4.74 -7.44
N GLU A 142 20.26 5.27 -6.26
CA GLU A 142 21.06 4.55 -5.23
C GLU A 142 20.30 3.32 -4.70
N MET A 143 18.99 3.43 -4.45
CA MET A 143 18.18 2.27 -4.07
C MET A 143 18.24 1.16 -5.13
N ILE A 144 18.16 1.52 -6.41
CA ILE A 144 18.25 0.58 -7.52
C ILE A 144 19.64 -0.06 -7.61
N GLU A 145 20.70 0.75 -7.50
CA GLU A 145 22.07 0.26 -7.52
C GLU A 145 22.35 -0.73 -6.38
N ASN A 146 21.97 -0.37 -5.14
CA ASN A 146 22.11 -1.24 -3.98
C ASN A 146 21.32 -2.54 -4.14
N ALA A 147 20.09 -2.46 -4.68
CA ALA A 147 19.28 -3.63 -4.97
C ALA A 147 19.88 -4.57 -6.04
N ILE A 148 20.62 -4.01 -7.00
CA ILE A 148 21.31 -4.78 -8.04
C ILE A 148 22.60 -5.39 -7.51
N GLN A 149 23.35 -4.66 -6.70
CA GLN A 149 24.65 -5.09 -6.17
C GLN A 149 24.51 -6.16 -5.09
N ASP A 150 23.70 -5.89 -4.06
CA ASP A 150 23.43 -6.82 -2.95
C ASP A 150 22.05 -6.53 -2.34
N ARG A 151 21.02 -7.13 -2.94
CA ARG A 151 19.64 -6.96 -2.49
C ARG A 151 19.42 -7.40 -1.04
N ALA A 152 20.16 -8.42 -0.58
CA ALA A 152 20.00 -8.92 0.76
C ALA A 152 20.53 -7.94 1.81
N ALA A 153 21.73 -7.42 1.61
CA ALA A 153 22.32 -6.40 2.48
C ALA A 153 21.52 -5.08 2.43
N PHE A 154 21.09 -4.66 1.24
CA PHE A 154 20.22 -3.49 1.09
C PHE A 154 18.93 -3.65 1.91
N MET A 155 18.26 -4.80 1.83
CA MET A 155 17.02 -5.05 2.57
C MET A 155 17.23 -5.17 4.07
N GLU A 156 18.39 -5.64 4.53
CA GLU A 156 18.70 -5.62 5.96
C GLU A 156 18.79 -4.18 6.50
N SER A 157 19.48 -3.31 5.79
CA SER A 157 19.61 -1.88 6.16
C SER A 157 18.26 -1.16 6.05
N PHE A 158 17.58 -1.29 4.91
CA PHE A 158 16.28 -0.68 4.66
C PHE A 158 15.23 -1.10 5.68
N GLY A 159 15.22 -2.38 6.08
CA GLY A 159 14.28 -2.88 7.09
C GLY A 159 14.45 -2.23 8.46
N LYS A 160 15.67 -1.86 8.85
CA LYS A 160 15.92 -1.13 10.10
C LYS A 160 15.30 0.26 10.05
N ASP A 161 15.52 1.01 8.97
CA ASP A 161 14.97 2.36 8.79
C ASP A 161 13.45 2.31 8.64
N PHE A 162 12.94 1.33 7.89
CA PHE A 162 11.51 1.10 7.67
C PHE A 162 10.72 0.93 8.97
N PHE A 163 11.29 0.24 9.97
CA PHE A 163 10.67 0.03 11.28
C PHE A 163 11.17 0.97 12.37
N GLY A 164 12.01 1.96 12.04
CA GLY A 164 12.55 2.91 13.01
C GLY A 164 13.52 2.28 14.01
N VAL A 165 14.19 1.17 13.64
CA VAL A 165 15.16 0.50 14.50
C VAL A 165 16.45 1.32 14.56
N ASN A 166 16.88 1.67 15.76
CA ASN A 166 18.15 2.37 16.01
C ASN A 166 18.76 1.91 17.34
N LEU A 167 19.91 2.49 17.71
CA LEU A 167 20.63 2.11 18.93
C LEU A 167 19.84 2.30 20.24
N LEU A 168 18.86 3.19 20.23
CA LEU A 168 18.05 3.53 21.42
C LEU A 168 16.64 2.95 21.36
N ASN A 169 16.18 2.54 20.16
CA ASN A 169 14.83 2.04 19.94
C ASN A 169 14.86 0.78 19.06
N THR A 170 14.33 -0.32 19.59
CA THR A 170 14.16 -1.59 18.89
C THR A 170 12.71 -2.05 19.02
N PRO A 171 11.78 -1.47 18.21
CA PRO A 171 10.34 -1.72 18.38
C PRO A 171 9.92 -3.14 18.02
N LEU A 172 10.80 -3.91 17.38
CA LEU A 172 10.56 -5.32 17.05
C LEU A 172 11.75 -6.21 17.41
N SER A 173 11.46 -7.51 17.56
CA SER A 173 12.51 -8.52 17.75
C SER A 173 13.34 -8.71 16.48
N SER A 174 14.60 -9.16 16.63
CA SER A 174 15.43 -9.53 15.48
C SER A 174 14.77 -10.62 14.63
N ARG A 175 14.01 -11.55 15.24
CA ARG A 175 13.30 -12.62 14.51
C ARG A 175 12.21 -12.09 13.61
N LEU A 176 11.55 -11.02 14.01
CA LEU A 176 10.54 -10.39 13.19
C LEU A 176 11.18 -9.62 12.03
N LEU A 177 12.33 -8.96 12.24
CA LEU A 177 13.12 -8.39 11.16
C LEU A 177 13.58 -9.45 10.16
N ASP A 178 14.09 -10.61 10.65
CA ASP A 178 14.46 -11.74 9.80
C ASP A 178 13.25 -12.24 8.97
N TRP A 179 12.07 -12.25 9.57
CA TRP A 179 10.86 -12.68 8.88
C TRP A 179 10.45 -11.69 7.78
N PHE A 180 10.42 -10.38 8.06
CA PHE A 180 10.14 -9.36 7.04
C PHE A 180 11.19 -9.36 5.92
N HIS A 181 12.47 -9.51 6.27
CA HIS A 181 13.53 -9.70 5.28
C HIS A 181 13.23 -10.92 4.39
N GLY A 182 12.84 -12.04 4.99
CA GLY A 182 12.44 -13.25 4.26
C GLY A 182 11.26 -13.04 3.32
N LEU A 183 10.25 -12.23 3.72
CA LEU A 183 9.13 -11.85 2.84
C LEU A 183 9.61 -11.04 1.63
N ALA A 184 10.44 -10.03 1.87
CA ALA A 184 10.98 -9.18 0.82
C ALA A 184 11.81 -9.98 -0.22
N MET A 185 12.58 -10.97 0.24
CA MET A 185 13.42 -11.80 -0.61
C MET A 185 12.64 -12.78 -1.51
N LYS A 186 11.34 -13.01 -1.23
CA LYS A 186 10.46 -13.80 -2.12
C LYS A 186 10.07 -13.07 -3.41
N SER A 187 10.22 -11.75 -3.47
CA SER A 187 9.98 -10.99 -4.70
C SER A 187 10.96 -11.37 -5.81
N SER A 188 10.54 -11.28 -7.08
CA SER A 188 11.49 -11.44 -8.18
C SER A 188 12.45 -10.25 -8.23
N PRO A 189 13.73 -10.43 -8.60
CA PRO A 189 14.66 -9.31 -8.74
C PRO A 189 14.14 -8.26 -9.72
N ARG A 190 13.44 -8.69 -10.75
CA ARG A 190 12.84 -7.82 -11.76
C ARG A 190 11.70 -6.97 -11.20
N ALA A 191 10.75 -7.60 -10.49
CA ALA A 191 9.66 -6.91 -9.81
C ALA A 191 10.20 -5.92 -8.78
N PHE A 192 11.22 -6.32 -8.03
CA PHE A 192 11.84 -5.50 -7.00
C PHE A 192 12.30 -4.15 -7.56
N VAL A 193 13.13 -4.17 -8.62
CA VAL A 193 13.70 -2.97 -9.25
C VAL A 193 12.65 -2.15 -10.00
N ASN A 194 11.79 -2.82 -10.80
CA ASN A 194 10.78 -2.09 -11.58
C ASN A 194 9.74 -1.40 -10.69
N SER A 195 9.43 -1.97 -9.52
CA SER A 195 8.54 -1.29 -8.58
C SER A 195 9.16 -0.02 -7.98
N ILE A 196 10.50 0.02 -7.76
CA ILE A 196 11.17 1.26 -7.37
C ILE A 196 10.97 2.34 -8.43
N LEU A 197 11.16 1.99 -9.71
CA LEU A 197 10.90 2.90 -10.83
C LEU A 197 9.43 3.35 -10.86
N THR A 198 8.49 2.44 -10.62
CA THR A 198 7.05 2.72 -10.66
C THR A 198 6.65 3.72 -9.59
N PHE A 199 6.94 3.44 -8.30
CA PHE A 199 6.50 4.33 -7.23
C PHE A 199 7.29 5.64 -7.17
N SER A 200 8.55 5.65 -7.62
CA SER A 200 9.33 6.88 -7.65
C SER A 200 8.85 7.84 -8.74
N GLN A 201 8.55 7.34 -9.93
CA GLN A 201 8.25 8.16 -11.11
C GLN A 201 6.76 8.49 -11.29
N ALA A 202 5.87 7.81 -10.55
CA ALA A 202 4.44 8.03 -10.66
C ALA A 202 4.05 9.46 -10.28
N ASP A 203 3.12 10.02 -11.05
CA ASP A 203 2.45 11.27 -10.72
C ASP A 203 0.93 11.02 -10.68
N LEU A 204 0.40 10.88 -9.49
CA LEU A 204 -1.01 10.59 -9.22
C LEU A 204 -1.77 11.83 -8.73
N ARG A 205 -1.20 13.04 -8.86
CA ARG A 205 -1.85 14.27 -8.40
C ARG A 205 -3.21 14.49 -9.05
N ALA A 206 -3.33 14.19 -10.35
CA ALA A 206 -4.59 14.28 -11.07
C ALA A 206 -5.60 13.18 -10.70
N ASP A 207 -5.12 12.06 -10.13
CA ASP A 207 -5.97 10.94 -9.73
C ASP A 207 -6.71 11.22 -8.42
N LEU A 208 -6.15 12.05 -7.53
CA LEU A 208 -6.75 12.36 -6.23
C LEU A 208 -8.15 12.96 -6.36
N ALA A 209 -8.36 13.83 -7.34
CA ALA A 209 -9.66 14.48 -7.58
C ALA A 209 -10.77 13.53 -8.06
N LYS A 210 -10.40 12.30 -8.46
CA LYS A 210 -11.33 11.26 -8.90
C LYS A 210 -11.77 10.33 -7.76
N ILE A 211 -11.18 10.50 -6.58
CA ILE A 211 -11.58 9.73 -5.39
C ILE A 211 -12.88 10.33 -4.87
N ASP A 212 -13.96 9.60 -5.01
CA ASP A 212 -15.33 10.01 -4.69
C ASP A 212 -15.99 9.13 -3.60
N VAL A 213 -15.18 8.37 -2.86
CA VAL A 213 -15.62 7.51 -1.75
C VAL A 213 -15.05 8.01 -0.41
N PRO A 214 -15.72 7.72 0.72
CA PRO A 214 -15.17 8.00 2.05
C PRO A 214 -13.75 7.46 2.16
N THR A 215 -12.81 8.34 2.53
CA THR A 215 -11.38 8.01 2.54
C THR A 215 -10.76 8.32 3.90
N LEU A 216 -10.04 7.33 4.44
CA LEU A 216 -9.22 7.44 5.64
C LEU A 216 -7.73 7.36 5.26
N ILE A 217 -6.96 8.33 5.70
CA ILE A 217 -5.50 8.37 5.54
C ILE A 217 -4.88 8.20 6.93
N ILE A 218 -4.01 7.21 7.10
CA ILE A 218 -3.24 7.01 8.33
C ILE A 218 -1.75 7.00 7.97
N HIS A 219 -0.95 7.79 8.70
CA HIS A 219 0.47 7.92 8.38
C HIS A 219 1.30 8.28 9.61
N GLY A 220 2.51 7.74 9.69
CA GLY A 220 3.46 8.08 10.74
C GLY A 220 4.18 9.40 10.48
N THR A 221 4.25 10.31 11.47
CA THR A 221 4.98 11.57 11.28
C THR A 221 6.50 11.38 11.26
N GLY A 222 7.00 10.25 11.79
CA GLY A 222 8.40 9.84 11.74
C GLY A 222 8.78 9.00 10.52
N ASP A 223 7.89 8.86 9.54
CA ASP A 223 8.14 8.07 8.32
C ASP A 223 9.21 8.71 7.44
N LYS A 224 10.38 8.06 7.39
CA LYS A 224 11.53 8.49 6.58
C LYS A 224 11.54 7.87 5.17
N THR A 225 10.74 6.83 4.96
CA THR A 225 10.63 6.12 3.67
C THR A 225 9.66 6.84 2.75
N VAL A 226 8.50 7.22 3.29
CA VAL A 226 7.45 7.97 2.59
C VAL A 226 7.10 9.20 3.44
N PRO A 227 7.72 10.36 3.18
CA PRO A 227 7.60 11.52 4.06
C PRO A 227 6.16 12.02 4.22
N PHE A 228 5.71 12.15 5.47
CA PHE A 228 4.36 12.55 5.85
C PHE A 228 3.90 13.86 5.18
N GLU A 229 4.76 14.87 5.21
CA GLU A 229 4.46 16.21 4.64
C GLU A 229 4.23 16.15 3.13
N LEU A 230 5.05 15.36 2.46
CA LEU A 230 5.05 15.23 1.00
C LEU A 230 3.87 14.39 0.48
N THR A 231 3.37 13.46 1.28
CA THR A 231 2.44 12.43 0.83
C THR A 231 1.09 12.51 1.55
N ALA A 232 1.02 12.22 2.85
CA ALA A 232 -0.25 12.18 3.58
C ALA A 232 -0.98 13.52 3.56
N LYS A 233 -0.27 14.63 3.79
CA LYS A 233 -0.86 15.97 3.73
C LYS A 233 -1.32 16.34 2.32
N ALA A 234 -0.54 15.99 1.30
CA ALA A 234 -0.91 16.25 -0.09
C ALA A 234 -2.15 15.44 -0.51
N MET A 235 -2.21 14.15 -0.11
CA MET A 235 -3.40 13.32 -0.34
C MET A 235 -4.63 13.90 0.37
N HIS A 236 -4.48 14.29 1.65
CA HIS A 236 -5.59 14.88 2.41
C HIS A 236 -6.09 16.19 1.79
N ALA A 237 -5.19 17.03 1.28
CA ALA A 237 -5.56 18.25 0.57
C ALA A 237 -6.23 17.97 -0.78
N GLY A 238 -5.84 16.89 -1.47
CA GLY A 238 -6.32 16.54 -2.81
C GLY A 238 -7.59 15.68 -2.84
N ILE A 239 -7.89 14.95 -1.76
CA ILE A 239 -9.07 14.06 -1.66
C ILE A 239 -10.13 14.74 -0.79
N VAL A 240 -11.20 15.17 -1.42
CA VAL A 240 -12.30 15.90 -0.76
C VAL A 240 -12.98 14.99 0.28
N GLY A 241 -13.15 15.53 1.50
CA GLY A 241 -13.82 14.81 2.59
C GLY A 241 -13.00 13.68 3.22
N SER A 242 -11.72 13.53 2.85
CA SER A 242 -10.86 12.54 3.51
C SER A 242 -10.62 12.88 4.98
N GLN A 243 -10.40 11.86 5.79
CA GLN A 243 -9.95 11.97 7.17
C GLN A 243 -8.46 11.66 7.24
N LEU A 244 -7.69 12.44 8.03
CA LEU A 244 -6.27 12.21 8.24
C LEU A 244 -6.00 11.93 9.72
N ILE A 245 -5.39 10.77 10.01
CA ILE A 245 -4.90 10.40 11.33
C ILE A 245 -3.37 10.31 11.26
N ALA A 246 -2.71 11.19 11.99
CA ALA A 246 -1.25 11.16 12.15
C ALA A 246 -0.86 10.32 13.37
N TYR A 247 0.06 9.36 13.17
CA TYR A 247 0.68 8.62 14.27
C TYR A 247 2.00 9.28 14.62
N GLU A 248 2.05 9.91 15.80
CA GLU A 248 3.18 10.71 16.25
C GLU A 248 4.47 9.88 16.28
N GLU A 249 5.52 10.39 15.63
CA GLU A 249 6.84 9.76 15.51
C GLU A 249 6.87 8.32 14.96
N ALA A 250 5.73 7.76 14.56
CA ALA A 250 5.67 6.39 14.04
C ALA A 250 6.44 6.27 12.71
N PRO A 251 7.21 5.17 12.52
CA PRO A 251 7.97 4.90 11.31
C PRO A 251 7.06 4.40 10.18
N HIS A 252 7.63 4.14 8.98
CA HIS A 252 6.88 3.57 7.86
C HIS A 252 6.22 2.22 8.20
N GLY A 253 6.89 1.39 8.99
CA GLY A 253 6.41 0.08 9.44
C GLY A 253 5.34 0.12 10.54
N PHE A 254 4.62 1.23 10.69
CA PHE A 254 3.61 1.40 11.75
C PHE A 254 2.46 0.38 11.68
N PHE A 255 2.21 -0.25 10.55
CA PHE A 255 1.23 -1.34 10.44
C PHE A 255 1.52 -2.49 11.42
N TYR A 256 2.79 -2.61 11.83
CA TYR A 256 3.23 -3.53 12.86
C TYR A 256 3.50 -2.82 14.20
N THR A 257 4.28 -1.72 14.23
CA THR A 257 4.65 -1.09 15.52
C THR A 257 3.44 -0.52 16.25
N GLU A 258 2.41 -0.10 15.51
CA GLU A 258 1.17 0.49 16.02
C GLU A 258 -0.07 -0.38 15.74
N TRP A 259 0.10 -1.69 15.50
CA TRP A 259 -0.99 -2.57 15.05
C TRP A 259 -2.24 -2.55 15.94
N PRO A 260 -2.18 -2.44 17.27
CA PRO A 260 -3.41 -2.44 18.09
C PRO A 260 -4.25 -1.18 17.83
N GLN A 261 -3.59 -0.04 17.69
CA GLN A 261 -4.24 1.24 17.40
C GLN A 261 -4.74 1.27 15.95
N LEU A 262 -3.95 0.77 15.01
CA LEU A 262 -4.32 0.67 13.61
C LEU A 262 -5.57 -0.19 13.43
N ASN A 263 -5.61 -1.38 14.03
CA ASN A 263 -6.76 -2.28 13.93
C ASN A 263 -8.04 -1.64 14.48
N ARG A 264 -7.94 -0.88 15.58
CA ARG A 264 -9.08 -0.13 16.12
C ARG A 264 -9.58 0.91 15.13
N HIS A 265 -8.71 1.76 14.55
CA HIS A 265 -9.11 2.77 13.58
C HIS A 265 -9.68 2.14 12.30
N LEU A 266 -9.11 1.01 11.83
CA LEU A 266 -9.65 0.26 10.71
C LEU A 266 -11.06 -0.21 11.01
N THR A 267 -11.29 -0.87 12.16
CA THR A 267 -12.61 -1.36 12.57
C THR A 267 -13.63 -0.22 12.67
N GLU A 268 -13.27 0.89 13.33
CA GLU A 268 -14.12 2.07 13.47
C GLU A 268 -14.51 2.66 12.11
N PHE A 269 -13.55 2.80 11.20
CA PHE A 269 -13.82 3.35 9.87
C PHE A 269 -14.63 2.38 9.00
N ILE A 270 -14.31 1.09 9.00
CA ILE A 270 -15.05 0.09 8.22
C ILE A 270 -16.52 0.05 8.64
N THR A 271 -16.81 0.07 9.94
CA THR A 271 -18.17 -0.03 10.49
C THR A 271 -18.92 1.30 10.53
N SER A 272 -18.24 2.43 10.32
CA SER A 272 -18.88 3.75 10.34
C SER A 272 -19.91 3.91 9.21
N SER A 273 -20.99 4.64 9.47
CA SER A 273 -21.97 5.08 8.46
C SER A 273 -21.58 6.43 7.83
N VAL A 274 -20.31 6.62 7.44
CA VAL A 274 -19.84 7.88 6.85
C VAL A 274 -20.47 8.08 5.47
N ALA A 275 -21.41 9.03 5.37
CA ALA A 275 -21.87 9.55 4.09
C ALA A 275 -20.88 10.63 3.61
N ILE A 276 -20.63 10.70 2.31
CA ILE A 276 -19.94 11.85 1.71
C ILE A 276 -20.86 13.07 1.91
N GLU A 277 -20.38 14.13 2.56
CA GLU A 277 -21.12 15.39 2.54
C GLU A 277 -21.19 15.88 1.09
N GLU A 278 -22.38 15.84 0.50
CA GLU A 278 -22.61 16.45 -0.81
C GLU A 278 -22.25 17.94 -0.72
N LYS A 279 -21.25 18.37 -1.48
CA LYS A 279 -21.02 19.79 -1.73
C LYS A 279 -22.27 20.32 -2.47
N VAL A 280 -23.17 20.97 -1.74
CA VAL A 280 -24.16 21.85 -2.34
C VAL A 280 -23.36 22.98 -2.98
N LEU A 281 -23.22 22.92 -4.31
CA LEU A 281 -22.71 24.04 -5.11
C LEU A 281 -23.72 25.19 -4.99
N SER A 282 -23.43 26.15 -4.14
CA SER A 282 -24.12 27.45 -4.07
C SER A 282 -23.46 28.46 -4.99
#